data_3a93f209ac8066967594ac107b0fd11d
#
_entry.id   3a93f209ac8066967594ac107b0fd11d
#
_cell.length_a   1.000
_cell.length_b   1.000
_cell.length_c   1.000
_cell.angle_alpha   90.00
_cell.angle_beta   90.00
_cell.angle_gamma   90.00
#
_symmetry.space_group_name_H-M   'P 1'
#
loop_
_entity.id
_entity.type
_entity.pdbx_description
1 polymer ?
#
loop_
_entity_poly.entity_id
_entity_poly.type
_entity_poly.pdbx_seq_one_letter_code
_entity_poly.pdbx_strand_id
1 'polypeptide(L)'
;MNNKKARGLNGVVFLVFVVFLFAALWFTNQFDQREKEISWKKFQQLVQNDKIESVEVNQNKSVPTGRVEITLKGDDSSDNVRYLYVSDVNEIQDYLKEQNVDYTMPDIPQDSWAATTFLPVILTLVRVFLIFGLMN
;
A
#
# COMPACT_ATOMS: atom_id res chain seq x y z
N MET A 1 -49.63 -9.98 3.41
CA MET A 1 -48.42 -10.17 4.27
C MET A 1 -47.24 -9.45 3.63
N ASN A 2 -46.63 -8.59 4.42
CA ASN A 2 -45.68 -7.58 3.93
C ASN A 2 -44.29 -8.15 3.60
N ASN A 3 -44.04 -8.48 2.34
CA ASN A 3 -42.72 -8.84 1.84
C ASN A 3 -41.78 -7.62 1.55
N LYS A 4 -42.19 -6.40 1.93
CA LYS A 4 -41.42 -5.20 1.65
C LYS A 4 -40.26 -4.97 2.64
N LYS A 5 -40.33 -5.52 3.86
CA LYS A 5 -39.25 -5.36 4.86
C LYS A 5 -37.99 -6.22 4.60
N ALA A 6 -38.15 -7.35 3.92
CA ALA A 6 -37.02 -8.23 3.63
C ALA A 6 -36.08 -7.70 2.53
N ARG A 7 -36.58 -6.87 1.62
CA ARG A 7 -35.76 -6.32 0.52
C ARG A 7 -34.76 -5.25 0.95
N GLY A 8 -35.12 -4.44 1.93
CA GLY A 8 -34.22 -3.40 2.44
C GLY A 8 -33.08 -4.00 3.30
N LEU A 9 -33.40 -5.03 4.08
CA LEU A 9 -32.42 -5.72 4.93
C LEU A 9 -31.34 -6.44 4.10
N ASN A 10 -31.75 -7.06 2.99
CA ASN A 10 -30.81 -7.75 2.10
C ASN A 10 -29.84 -6.79 1.43
N GLY A 11 -30.26 -5.59 1.07
CA GLY A 11 -29.38 -4.57 0.47
C GLY A 11 -28.35 -4.04 1.48
N VAL A 12 -28.75 -3.79 2.72
CA VAL A 12 -27.83 -3.34 3.78
C VAL A 12 -26.85 -4.44 4.14
N VAL A 13 -27.29 -5.68 4.28
CA VAL A 13 -26.42 -6.83 4.57
C VAL A 13 -25.41 -7.04 3.44
N PHE A 14 -25.83 -6.93 2.18
CA PHE A 14 -24.93 -7.01 1.04
C PHE A 14 -23.88 -5.90 1.05
N LEU A 15 -24.28 -4.66 1.34
CA LEU A 15 -23.36 -3.54 1.42
C LEU A 15 -22.33 -3.70 2.55
N VAL A 16 -22.76 -4.14 3.73
CA VAL A 16 -21.87 -4.47 4.85
C VAL A 16 -20.90 -5.58 4.46
N PHE A 17 -21.36 -6.61 3.77
CA PHE A 17 -20.52 -7.70 3.30
C PHE A 17 -19.45 -7.22 2.29
N VAL A 18 -19.81 -6.35 1.35
CA VAL A 18 -18.88 -5.76 0.39
C VAL A 18 -17.83 -4.90 1.11
N VAL A 19 -18.24 -4.06 2.05
CA VAL A 19 -17.29 -3.25 2.86
C VAL A 19 -16.34 -4.15 3.66
N PHE A 20 -16.85 -5.23 4.24
CA PHE A 20 -16.03 -6.20 4.96
C PHE A 20 -15.03 -6.92 4.06
N LEU A 21 -15.42 -7.30 2.83
CA LEU A 21 -14.51 -7.88 1.85
C LEU A 21 -13.38 -6.91 1.47
N PHE A 22 -13.70 -5.66 1.20
CA PHE A 22 -12.68 -4.65 0.90
C PHE A 22 -11.74 -4.41 2.08
N ALA A 23 -12.28 -4.35 3.30
CA ALA A 23 -11.47 -4.23 4.50
C ALA A 23 -10.54 -5.44 4.70
N ALA A 24 -11.05 -6.65 4.46
CA ALA A 24 -10.26 -7.87 4.55
C ALA A 24 -9.13 -7.91 3.51
N LEU A 25 -9.41 -7.56 2.26
CA LEU A 25 -8.40 -7.47 1.20
C LEU A 25 -7.33 -6.43 1.51
N TRP A 26 -7.74 -5.27 2.03
CA TRP A 26 -6.80 -4.22 2.43
C TRP A 26 -5.91 -4.67 3.59
N PHE A 27 -6.48 -5.37 4.54
CA PHE A 27 -5.78 -5.88 5.72
C PHE A 27 -4.74 -6.97 5.35
N THR A 28 -5.11 -7.91 4.48
CA THR A 28 -4.18 -8.96 4.01
C THR A 28 -2.99 -8.37 3.26
N ASN A 29 -3.21 -7.35 2.43
CA ASN A 29 -2.13 -6.68 1.71
C ASN A 29 -1.13 -5.95 2.64
N GLN A 30 -1.61 -5.41 3.76
CA GLN A 30 -0.76 -4.80 4.79
C GLN A 30 0.16 -5.82 5.49
N PHE A 31 -0.34 -7.04 5.74
CA PHE A 31 0.46 -8.08 6.39
C PHE A 31 1.59 -8.57 5.49
N ASP A 32 1.31 -8.82 4.23
CA ASP A 32 2.29 -9.30 3.26
C ASP A 32 3.48 -8.32 3.11
N GLN A 33 3.22 -7.03 3.16
CA GLN A 33 4.28 -6.02 3.13
C GLN A 33 5.17 -6.02 4.38
N ARG A 34 4.63 -6.30 5.56
CA ARG A 34 5.41 -6.33 6.81
C ARG A 34 6.36 -7.52 6.87
N GLU A 35 5.95 -8.66 6.36
CA GLU A 35 6.82 -9.85 6.30
C GLU A 35 8.02 -9.65 5.37
N LYS A 36 7.90 -8.78 4.38
CA LYS A 36 8.95 -8.45 3.42
C LYS A 36 9.83 -7.26 3.83
N GLU A 37 9.54 -6.63 4.96
CA GLU A 37 10.36 -5.55 5.49
C GLU A 37 11.70 -6.07 6.01
N ILE A 38 12.78 -5.42 5.62
CA ILE A 38 14.13 -5.76 6.05
C ILE A 38 14.79 -4.61 6.80
N SER A 39 15.78 -4.95 7.63
CA SER A 39 16.60 -3.95 8.30
C SER A 39 17.69 -3.39 7.39
N TRP A 40 18.23 -2.22 7.75
CA TRP A 40 19.37 -1.62 7.09
C TRP A 40 20.57 -2.58 6.98
N LYS A 41 20.88 -3.27 8.07
CA LYS A 41 21.97 -4.28 8.10
C LYS A 41 21.73 -5.40 7.10
N LYS A 42 20.51 -5.90 6.99
CA LYS A 42 20.14 -6.94 6.01
C LYS A 42 20.29 -6.43 4.58
N PHE A 43 19.86 -5.20 4.33
CA PHE A 43 20.03 -4.55 3.02
C PHE A 43 21.51 -4.46 2.62
N GLN A 44 22.37 -3.99 3.53
CA GLN A 44 23.80 -3.91 3.28
C GLN A 44 24.40 -5.30 2.97
N GLN A 45 23.99 -6.35 3.67
CA GLN A 45 24.43 -7.72 3.38
C GLN A 45 24.01 -8.19 1.98
N LEU A 46 22.81 -7.85 1.55
CA LEU A 46 22.32 -8.17 0.21
C LEU A 46 23.10 -7.45 -0.88
N VAL A 47 23.45 -6.19 -0.66
CA VAL A 47 24.31 -5.42 -1.57
C VAL A 47 25.70 -6.03 -1.66
N GLN A 48 26.35 -6.32 -0.51
CA GLN A 48 27.70 -6.90 -0.46
C GLN A 48 27.78 -8.29 -1.08
N ASN A 49 26.72 -9.08 -0.98
CA ASN A 49 26.66 -10.43 -1.53
C ASN A 49 26.16 -10.47 -2.99
N ASP A 50 25.97 -9.33 -3.63
CA ASP A 50 25.48 -9.21 -5.02
C ASP A 50 24.18 -9.99 -5.28
N LYS A 51 23.25 -9.93 -4.32
CA LYS A 51 21.96 -10.64 -4.40
C LYS A 51 20.81 -9.76 -4.87
N ILE A 52 21.07 -8.50 -5.21
CA ILE A 52 20.07 -7.53 -5.64
C ILE A 52 20.04 -7.46 -7.15
N GLU A 53 18.85 -7.62 -7.73
CA GLU A 53 18.60 -7.45 -9.16
C GLU A 53 18.28 -5.98 -9.49
N SER A 54 17.39 -5.36 -8.74
CA SER A 54 17.01 -3.95 -8.93
C SER A 54 16.67 -3.27 -7.62
N VAL A 55 16.85 -1.96 -7.58
CA VAL A 55 16.49 -1.10 -6.45
C VAL A 55 15.65 0.06 -6.97
N GLU A 56 14.51 0.30 -6.34
CA GLU A 56 13.64 1.44 -6.57
C GLU A 56 13.50 2.26 -5.29
N VAL A 57 13.85 3.52 -5.35
CA VAL A 57 13.76 4.45 -4.21
C VAL A 57 12.50 5.29 -4.36
N ASN A 58 11.49 4.99 -3.55
CA ASN A 58 10.20 5.65 -3.57
C ASN A 58 10.13 6.72 -2.48
N GLN A 59 10.15 7.99 -2.86
CA GLN A 59 9.94 9.09 -1.91
C GLN A 59 8.49 9.16 -1.46
N ASN A 60 8.29 9.42 -0.17
CA ASN A 60 6.97 9.76 0.36
C ASN A 60 6.62 11.22 0.06
N LYS A 61 5.34 11.58 0.22
CA LYS A 61 4.90 12.98 0.18
C LYS A 61 5.60 13.83 1.24
N SER A 62 5.89 13.25 2.40
CA SER A 62 6.68 13.87 3.46
C SER A 62 8.16 13.60 3.22
N VAL A 63 8.75 14.34 2.30
CA VAL A 63 10.19 14.29 2.04
C VAL A 63 10.99 14.72 3.28
N PRO A 64 12.20 14.17 3.54
CA PRO A 64 12.94 13.21 2.71
C PRO A 64 12.65 11.73 3.00
N THR A 65 11.59 11.39 3.73
CA THR A 65 11.24 10.00 4.04
C THR A 65 10.88 9.22 2.79
N GLY A 66 11.09 7.90 2.82
CA GLY A 66 10.78 7.06 1.69
C GLY A 66 10.77 5.57 2.00
N ARG A 67 10.52 4.80 0.96
CA ARG A 67 10.56 3.36 0.96
C ARG A 67 11.45 2.88 -0.19
N VAL A 68 12.38 2.02 0.11
CA VAL A 68 13.20 1.35 -0.90
C VAL A 68 12.59 -0.01 -1.19
N GLU A 69 12.27 -0.25 -2.45
CA GLU A 69 11.83 -1.55 -2.94
C GLU A 69 13.02 -2.25 -3.57
N ILE A 70 13.31 -3.46 -3.10
CA ILE A 70 14.49 -4.24 -3.50
C ILE A 70 14.01 -5.54 -4.12
N THR A 71 14.35 -5.77 -5.37
CA THR A 71 14.11 -7.05 -6.04
C THR A 71 15.37 -7.89 -5.97
N LEU A 72 15.25 -9.08 -5.42
CA LEU A 72 16.36 -10.03 -5.28
C LEU A 72 16.54 -10.83 -6.57
N LYS A 73 17.78 -11.22 -6.86
CA LYS A 73 18.09 -12.17 -7.93
C LYS A 73 17.49 -13.54 -7.60
N GLY A 74 16.80 -14.15 -8.52
CA GLY A 74 16.17 -15.47 -8.38
C GLY A 74 14.99 -15.66 -9.31
N ASP A 75 14.14 -16.63 -9.01
CA ASP A 75 12.92 -16.90 -9.79
C ASP A 75 11.95 -15.73 -9.75
N ASP A 76 11.22 -15.52 -10.86
CA ASP A 76 10.23 -14.45 -11.05
C ASP A 76 8.99 -14.56 -10.14
N SER A 77 9.20 -14.83 -8.86
CA SER A 77 8.11 -14.87 -7.89
C SER A 77 7.96 -13.53 -7.18
N SER A 78 6.74 -13.17 -6.85
CA SER A 78 6.43 -12.00 -6.01
C SER A 78 7.12 -12.03 -4.62
N ASP A 79 7.69 -13.18 -4.26
CA ASP A 79 8.46 -13.38 -3.03
C ASP A 79 9.88 -12.79 -3.06
N ASN A 80 10.35 -12.35 -4.21
CA ASN A 80 11.70 -11.79 -4.37
C ASN A 80 11.79 -10.31 -4.02
N VAL A 81 10.68 -9.67 -3.66
CA VAL A 81 10.64 -8.26 -3.30
C VAL A 81 10.83 -8.09 -1.79
N ARG A 82 11.66 -7.11 -1.41
CA ARG A 82 11.87 -6.69 -0.02
C ARG A 82 11.71 -5.18 0.08
N TYR A 83 11.34 -4.72 1.26
CA TYR A 83 11.08 -3.31 1.54
C TYR A 83 11.98 -2.81 2.67
N LEU A 84 12.52 -1.61 2.50
CA LEU A 84 13.27 -0.90 3.52
C LEU A 84 12.69 0.51 3.65
N TYR A 85 12.23 0.86 4.85
CA TYR A 85 11.76 2.20 5.14
C TYR A 85 12.93 3.07 5.61
N VAL A 86 13.05 4.26 5.04
CA VAL A 86 14.13 5.18 5.32
C VAL A 86 13.59 6.55 5.74
N SER A 87 14.26 7.17 6.71
CA SER A 87 13.94 8.52 7.15
C SER A 87 14.48 9.60 6.23
N ASP A 88 15.55 9.28 5.49
CA ASP A 88 16.16 10.16 4.51
C ASP A 88 16.60 9.37 3.26
N VAL A 89 15.92 9.62 2.15
CA VAL A 89 16.25 8.98 0.87
C VAL A 89 17.60 9.44 0.30
N ASN A 90 18.11 10.59 0.72
CA ASN A 90 19.42 11.06 0.26
C ASN A 90 20.54 10.16 0.78
N GLU A 91 20.46 9.74 2.03
CA GLU A 91 21.45 8.81 2.62
C GLU A 91 21.51 7.48 1.87
N ILE A 92 20.35 6.94 1.50
CA ILE A 92 20.30 5.69 0.73
C ILE A 92 20.85 5.86 -0.69
N GLN A 93 20.57 6.99 -1.33
CA GLN A 93 21.11 7.29 -2.66
C GLN A 93 22.64 7.39 -2.63
N ASP A 94 23.19 8.07 -1.63
CA ASP A 94 24.63 8.20 -1.49
C ASP A 94 25.29 6.83 -1.26
N TYR A 95 24.70 6.01 -0.39
CA TYR A 95 25.17 4.64 -0.18
C TYR A 95 25.12 3.79 -1.46
N LEU A 96 24.05 3.85 -2.24
CA LEU A 96 23.91 3.11 -3.49
C LEU A 96 24.94 3.56 -4.53
N LYS A 97 25.23 4.85 -4.61
CA LYS A 97 26.30 5.41 -5.47
C LYS A 97 27.68 4.91 -5.05
N GLU A 98 27.97 4.93 -3.76
CA GLU A 98 29.25 4.44 -3.22
C GLU A 98 29.47 2.94 -3.52
N GLN A 99 28.38 2.15 -3.49
CA GLN A 99 28.42 0.72 -3.79
C GLN A 99 28.31 0.40 -5.28
N ASN A 100 28.20 1.40 -6.16
CA ASN A 100 27.95 1.24 -7.60
C ASN A 100 26.71 0.39 -7.91
N VAL A 101 25.65 0.54 -7.13
CA VAL A 101 24.37 -0.10 -7.36
C VAL A 101 23.44 0.85 -8.12
N ASP A 102 22.98 0.41 -9.28
CA ASP A 102 22.00 1.17 -10.04
C ASP A 102 20.64 1.16 -9.34
N TYR A 103 19.98 2.29 -9.37
CA TYR A 103 18.64 2.45 -8.79
C TYR A 103 17.77 3.35 -9.65
N THR A 104 16.46 3.17 -9.53
CA THR A 104 15.45 4.05 -10.12
C THR A 104 14.76 4.85 -9.02
N MET A 105 14.29 6.03 -9.38
CA MET A 105 13.61 6.93 -8.45
C MET A 105 12.40 7.54 -9.18
N PRO A 106 11.21 6.98 -8.95
CA PRO A 106 9.99 7.54 -9.54
C PRO A 106 9.64 8.89 -8.90
N ASP A 107 8.76 9.61 -9.55
CA ASP A 107 8.26 10.89 -9.03
C ASP A 107 7.60 10.72 -7.67
N ILE A 108 7.65 11.80 -6.87
CA ILE A 108 6.96 11.85 -5.57
C ILE A 108 5.46 11.67 -5.81
N PRO A 109 4.79 10.78 -5.02
CA PRO A 109 3.36 10.56 -5.18
C PRO A 109 2.57 11.86 -5.04
N GLN A 110 1.80 12.19 -6.06
CA GLN A 110 0.87 13.31 -6.03
C GLN A 110 -0.43 12.88 -5.36
N ASP A 111 -1.14 13.83 -4.74
CA ASP A 111 -2.49 13.55 -4.27
C ASP A 111 -3.39 13.23 -5.46
N SER A 112 -3.89 12.00 -5.48
CA SER A 112 -4.86 11.61 -6.49
C SER A 112 -6.16 12.37 -6.24
N TRP A 113 -6.66 13.08 -7.25
CA TRP A 113 -7.97 13.71 -7.22
C TRP A 113 -9.08 12.72 -6.80
N ALA A 114 -8.95 11.45 -7.19
CA ALA A 114 -9.85 10.39 -6.77
C ALA A 114 -9.83 10.18 -5.24
N ALA A 115 -8.65 10.17 -4.61
CA ALA A 115 -8.55 9.98 -3.17
C ALA A 115 -8.99 11.22 -2.37
N THR A 116 -8.68 12.42 -2.85
CA THR A 116 -8.99 13.67 -2.14
C THR A 116 -10.43 14.12 -2.31
N THR A 117 -11.07 13.80 -3.43
CA THR A 117 -12.42 14.27 -3.77
C THR A 117 -13.45 13.14 -3.74
N PHE A 118 -13.17 12.03 -4.40
CA PHE A 118 -14.14 10.94 -4.51
C PHE A 118 -14.36 10.20 -3.19
N LEU A 119 -13.30 9.90 -2.46
CA LEU A 119 -13.41 9.11 -1.24
C LEU A 119 -14.27 9.79 -0.16
N PRO A 120 -14.10 11.10 0.15
CA PRO A 120 -14.97 11.80 1.07
C PRO A 120 -16.43 11.87 0.60
N VAL A 121 -16.67 12.07 -0.69
CA VAL A 121 -18.02 12.08 -1.26
C VAL A 121 -18.70 10.72 -1.12
N ILE A 122 -18.01 9.64 -1.46
CA ILE A 122 -18.55 8.28 -1.31
C ILE A 122 -18.87 7.98 0.15
N LEU A 123 -17.96 8.32 1.08
CA LEU A 123 -18.21 8.13 2.51
C LEU A 123 -19.43 8.92 3.01
N THR A 124 -19.62 10.13 2.50
CA THR A 124 -20.79 10.95 2.84
C THR A 124 -22.07 10.32 2.31
N LEU A 125 -22.08 9.85 1.05
CA LEU A 125 -23.22 9.16 0.46
C LEU A 125 -23.56 7.88 1.21
N VAL A 126 -22.57 7.09 1.60
CA VAL A 126 -22.77 5.87 2.40
C VAL A 126 -23.40 6.21 3.76
N ARG A 127 -22.93 7.29 4.44
CA ARG A 127 -23.53 7.74 5.70
C ARG A 127 -24.99 8.15 5.53
N VAL A 128 -25.28 8.95 4.50
CA VAL A 128 -26.66 9.37 4.19
C VAL A 128 -27.55 8.15 3.92
N PHE A 129 -27.07 7.20 3.12
CA PHE A 129 -27.82 6.00 2.80
C PHE A 129 -28.09 5.12 4.02
N LEU A 130 -27.11 5.01 4.94
CA LEU A 130 -27.29 4.29 6.20
C LEU A 130 -28.34 4.96 7.10
N ILE A 131 -28.32 6.28 7.20
CA ILE A 131 -29.29 7.03 8.01
C ILE A 131 -30.71 6.83 7.46
N PHE A 132 -30.90 7.00 6.15
CA PHE A 132 -32.21 6.77 5.52
C PHE A 132 -32.65 5.31 5.57
N GLY A 133 -31.72 4.36 5.46
CA GLY A 133 -32.02 2.93 5.57
C GLY A 133 -32.43 2.48 6.97
N LEU A 134 -31.93 3.15 8.02
CA LEU A 134 -32.30 2.89 9.42
C LEU A 134 -33.60 3.58 9.82
N MET A 135 -33.97 4.67 9.14
CA MET A 135 -35.20 5.41 9.45
C MET A 135 -36.44 4.85 8.75
N ASN A 136 -36.32 3.87 7.84
CA ASN A 136 -37.38 3.28 7.06
C ASN A 136 -37.57 1.80 7.44
#